data_54a816cf54ca865ee9d63b36f7e52915
#
_entry.id   54a816cf54ca865ee9d63b36f7e52915
#
_cell.length_a   1.000
_cell.length_b   1.000
_cell.length_c   1.000
_cell.angle_alpha   90.00
_cell.angle_beta   90.00
_cell.angle_gamma   90.00
#
_symmetry.space_group_name_H-M   'P 1'
#
loop_
_entity.id
_entity.type
_entity.pdbx_description
1 polymer ?
#
loop_
_entity_poly.entity_id
_entity_poly.type
_entity_poly.pdbx_seq_one_letter_code
_entity_poly.pdbx_strand_id
1 'polypeptide(L)'
;MVSRVSTAGSIVQNLLNMQQNAANFDLLSYRIATGKTFQQLRDYGTDATRLVDLRQEVASRDAYIRSINMTSVFMNAYDTSLDRLADITQDLLDAADPLSTQGANWTADNEILANNMLLDAESNLNIEIGGRYLYAGTNYTTAPVNNLRNLDIYPTTLSAIVLFLGLI
;
A
#
# COMPACT_ATOMS: atom_id res chain seq x y z
N MET A 1 56.50 -4.92 60.55
CA MET A 1 56.18 -4.07 59.39
C MET A 1 55.48 -4.79 58.24
N VAL A 2 55.53 -6.11 58.17
CA VAL A 2 54.93 -6.90 57.05
C VAL A 2 53.41 -6.85 57.00
N SER A 3 52.73 -6.71 58.13
CA SER A 3 51.25 -6.71 58.23
C SER A 3 50.54 -5.50 57.55
N ARG A 4 51.17 -4.33 57.56
CA ARG A 4 50.56 -3.10 56.96
C ARG A 4 50.61 -3.09 55.41
N VAL A 5 51.64 -3.68 54.81
CA VAL A 5 51.76 -3.80 53.38
C VAL A 5 50.73 -4.79 52.83
N SER A 6 50.51 -5.88 53.53
CA SER A 6 49.51 -6.90 53.23
C SER A 6 48.06 -6.29 53.23
N THR A 7 47.75 -5.45 54.22
CA THR A 7 46.41 -4.79 54.33
C THR A 7 46.16 -3.79 53.22
N ALA A 8 47.16 -2.98 52.86
CA ALA A 8 47.07 -2.05 51.75
C ALA A 8 46.87 -2.77 50.42
N GLY A 9 47.62 -3.89 50.16
CA GLY A 9 47.43 -4.71 48.98
C GLY A 9 46.04 -5.35 48.89
N SER A 10 45.47 -5.81 50.01
CA SER A 10 44.13 -6.38 50.00
C SER A 10 43.03 -5.32 49.75
N ILE A 11 43.20 -4.06 50.24
CA ILE A 11 42.30 -2.97 49.97
C ILE A 11 42.32 -2.60 48.48
N VAL A 12 43.49 -2.48 47.86
CA VAL A 12 43.62 -2.19 46.43
C VAL A 12 42.99 -3.32 45.61
N GLN A 13 43.20 -4.58 45.94
CA GLN A 13 42.59 -5.72 45.24
C GLN A 13 41.08 -5.71 45.37
N ASN A 14 40.52 -5.41 46.55
CA ASN A 14 39.10 -5.29 46.73
C ASN A 14 38.51 -4.15 45.89
N LEU A 15 39.19 -3.01 45.84
CA LEU A 15 38.73 -1.86 45.02
C LEU A 15 38.70 -2.21 43.54
N LEU A 16 39.75 -2.91 43.02
CA LEU A 16 39.78 -3.40 41.65
C LEU A 16 38.63 -4.38 41.34
N ASN A 17 38.41 -5.31 42.26
CA ASN A 17 37.30 -6.27 42.15
C ASN A 17 35.93 -5.56 42.14
N MET A 18 35.75 -4.52 42.95
CA MET A 18 34.51 -3.72 42.96
C MET A 18 34.33 -2.95 41.63
N GLN A 19 35.37 -2.36 41.08
CA GLN A 19 35.33 -1.69 39.78
C GLN A 19 34.98 -2.65 38.66
N GLN A 20 35.59 -3.85 38.62
CA GLN A 20 35.29 -4.90 37.65
C GLN A 20 33.83 -5.37 37.77
N ASN A 21 33.35 -5.57 39.01
CA ASN A 21 31.95 -5.95 39.21
C ASN A 21 30.96 -4.88 38.78
N ALA A 22 31.26 -3.60 39.02
CA ALA A 22 30.44 -2.47 38.55
C ALA A 22 30.39 -2.43 37.03
N ALA A 23 31.54 -2.55 36.35
CA ALA A 23 31.59 -2.59 34.89
C ALA A 23 30.83 -3.79 34.30
N ASN A 24 30.94 -4.96 34.93
CA ASN A 24 30.18 -6.14 34.49
C ASN A 24 28.67 -5.97 34.71
N PHE A 25 28.27 -5.33 35.82
CA PHE A 25 26.86 -5.03 36.10
C PHE A 25 26.29 -4.06 35.01
N ASP A 26 27.01 -3.00 34.69
CA ASP A 26 26.60 -2.05 33.67
C ASP A 26 26.46 -2.73 32.30
N LEU A 27 27.41 -3.58 31.93
CA LEU A 27 27.36 -4.36 30.69
C LEU A 27 26.16 -5.31 30.67
N LEU A 28 25.91 -6.01 31.78
CA LEU A 28 24.79 -6.94 31.88
C LEU A 28 23.44 -6.22 31.82
N SER A 29 23.33 -5.08 32.52
CA SER A 29 22.15 -4.22 32.49
C SER A 29 21.85 -3.72 31.08
N TYR A 30 22.89 -3.30 30.35
CA TYR A 30 22.76 -2.90 28.93
C TYR A 30 22.27 -4.07 28.07
N ARG A 31 22.84 -5.28 28.23
CA ARG A 31 22.42 -6.47 27.47
C ARG A 31 20.95 -6.82 27.72
N ILE A 32 20.50 -6.74 28.98
CA ILE A 32 19.11 -7.02 29.34
C ILE A 32 18.18 -5.95 28.74
N ALA A 33 18.55 -4.67 28.88
CA ALA A 33 17.72 -3.58 28.41
C ALA A 33 17.58 -3.50 26.86
N THR A 34 18.65 -3.86 26.14
CA THR A 34 18.71 -3.72 24.68
C THR A 34 18.58 -5.02 23.90
N GLY A 35 18.72 -6.17 24.56
CA GLY A 35 18.82 -7.49 23.92
C GLY A 35 20.09 -7.68 23.08
N LYS A 36 21.07 -6.75 23.16
CA LYS A 36 22.31 -6.78 22.37
C LYS A 36 23.46 -7.28 23.21
N THR A 37 24.30 -8.15 22.61
CA THR A 37 25.47 -8.69 23.28
C THR A 37 26.57 -7.65 23.50
N PHE A 38 26.77 -6.73 22.53
CA PHE A 38 27.78 -5.68 22.58
C PHE A 38 27.22 -4.32 22.19
N GLN A 39 27.84 -3.25 22.68
CA GLN A 39 27.44 -1.89 22.41
C GLN A 39 27.90 -1.39 21.03
N GLN A 40 29.10 -1.80 20.62
CA GLN A 40 29.75 -1.34 19.41
C GLN A 40 30.00 -2.50 18.44
N LEU A 41 29.91 -2.20 17.14
CA LEU A 41 30.10 -3.20 16.10
C LEU A 41 31.51 -3.85 16.15
N ARG A 42 32.53 -3.06 16.53
CA ARG A 42 33.92 -3.54 16.67
C ARG A 42 34.07 -4.67 17.70
N ASP A 43 33.19 -4.70 18.69
CA ASP A 43 33.25 -5.66 19.78
C ASP A 43 32.78 -7.06 19.36
N TYR A 44 32.12 -7.16 18.19
CA TYR A 44 31.71 -8.44 17.59
C TYR A 44 32.85 -9.14 16.85
N GLY A 45 34.04 -8.50 16.67
CA GLY A 45 35.21 -9.10 16.03
C GLY A 45 34.89 -9.65 14.65
N THR A 46 35.17 -10.92 14.40
CA THR A 46 34.92 -11.60 13.11
C THR A 46 33.46 -11.70 12.74
N ASP A 47 32.55 -11.65 13.71
CA ASP A 47 31.09 -11.72 13.47
C ASP A 47 30.49 -10.37 13.05
N ALA A 48 31.26 -9.28 13.11
CA ALA A 48 30.80 -7.94 12.76
C ALA A 48 30.28 -7.87 11.32
N THR A 49 31.01 -8.46 10.37
CA THR A 49 30.62 -8.49 8.94
C THR A 49 29.31 -9.25 8.79
N ARG A 50 29.23 -10.45 9.36
CA ARG A 50 28.02 -11.26 9.31
C ARG A 50 26.81 -10.57 9.92
N LEU A 51 26.99 -9.81 10.99
CA LEU A 51 25.92 -9.02 11.61
C LEU A 51 25.43 -7.90 10.69
N VAL A 52 26.34 -7.23 9.97
CA VAL A 52 25.99 -6.20 8.98
C VAL A 52 25.20 -6.83 7.83
N ASP A 53 25.69 -7.95 7.28
CA ASP A 53 25.04 -8.65 6.18
C ASP A 53 23.61 -9.10 6.56
N LEU A 54 23.45 -9.69 7.75
CA LEU A 54 22.13 -10.09 8.26
C LEU A 54 21.19 -8.91 8.46
N ARG A 55 21.69 -7.78 8.96
CA ARG A 55 20.88 -6.56 9.09
C ARG A 55 20.43 -6.01 7.75
N GLN A 56 21.32 -6.05 6.76
CA GLN A 56 20.97 -5.62 5.41
C GLN A 56 19.93 -6.57 4.78
N GLU A 57 20.07 -7.88 4.98
CA GLU A 57 19.09 -8.86 4.52
C GLU A 57 17.72 -8.63 5.18
N VAL A 58 17.67 -8.42 6.50
CA VAL A 58 16.42 -8.10 7.21
C VAL A 58 15.80 -6.81 6.65
N ALA A 59 16.58 -5.74 6.49
CA ALA A 59 16.09 -4.49 5.93
C ALA A 59 15.53 -4.65 4.50
N SER A 60 16.19 -5.47 3.68
CA SER A 60 15.72 -5.80 2.33
C SER A 60 14.39 -6.57 2.37
N ARG A 61 14.30 -7.58 3.24
CA ARG A 61 13.06 -8.35 3.43
C ARG A 61 11.90 -7.47 3.92
N ASP A 62 12.16 -6.57 4.86
CA ASP A 62 11.17 -5.60 5.32
C ASP A 62 10.70 -4.67 4.21
N ALA A 63 11.60 -4.26 3.31
CA ALA A 63 11.23 -3.47 2.14
C ALA A 63 10.35 -4.27 1.17
N TYR A 64 10.65 -5.56 0.93
CA TYR A 64 9.79 -6.43 0.12
C TYR A 64 8.42 -6.64 0.76
N ILE A 65 8.34 -6.86 2.07
CA ILE A 65 7.06 -7.00 2.77
C ILE A 65 6.22 -5.73 2.61
N ARG A 66 6.80 -4.55 2.77
CA ARG A 66 6.09 -3.28 2.53
C ARG A 66 5.61 -3.15 1.10
N SER A 67 6.42 -3.54 0.12
CA SER A 67 6.04 -3.53 -1.30
C SER A 67 4.88 -4.50 -1.59
N ILE A 68 4.93 -5.71 -1.03
CA ILE A 68 3.86 -6.70 -1.17
C ILE A 68 2.57 -6.19 -0.54
N ASN A 69 2.63 -5.62 0.65
CA ASN A 69 1.45 -5.05 1.32
C ASN A 69 0.83 -3.92 0.50
N MET A 70 1.65 -3.03 -0.06
CA MET A 70 1.16 -1.96 -0.95
C MET A 70 0.51 -2.54 -2.20
N THR A 71 1.14 -3.53 -2.84
CA THR A 71 0.58 -4.22 -4.01
C THR A 71 -0.76 -4.89 -3.66
N SER A 72 -0.85 -5.52 -2.50
CA SER A 72 -2.11 -6.13 -2.03
C SER A 72 -3.22 -5.10 -1.86
N VAL A 73 -2.92 -3.91 -1.36
CA VAL A 73 -3.90 -2.81 -1.28
C VAL A 73 -4.40 -2.41 -2.66
N PHE A 74 -3.50 -2.27 -3.65
CA PHE A 74 -3.90 -1.98 -5.03
C PHE A 74 -4.75 -3.09 -5.64
N MET A 75 -4.36 -4.36 -5.44
CA MET A 75 -5.12 -5.51 -5.97
C MET A 75 -6.54 -5.57 -5.39
N ASN A 76 -6.68 -5.39 -4.08
CA ASN A 76 -7.99 -5.37 -3.43
C ASN A 76 -8.86 -4.20 -3.94
N ALA A 77 -8.23 -3.07 -4.23
CA ALA A 77 -8.95 -1.92 -4.79
C ALA A 77 -9.39 -2.18 -6.23
N TYR A 78 -8.55 -2.86 -7.04
CA TYR A 78 -8.96 -3.29 -8.38
C TYR A 78 -10.14 -4.26 -8.31
N ASP A 79 -10.09 -5.28 -7.45
CA ASP A 79 -11.19 -6.24 -7.28
C ASP A 79 -12.49 -5.51 -6.92
N THR A 80 -12.47 -4.68 -5.88
CA THR A 80 -13.66 -3.92 -5.45
C THR A 80 -14.18 -3.00 -6.56
N SER A 81 -13.28 -2.35 -7.29
CA SER A 81 -13.65 -1.44 -8.37
C SER A 81 -14.23 -2.18 -9.58
N LEU A 82 -13.67 -3.32 -9.94
CA LEU A 82 -14.17 -4.15 -11.04
C LEU A 82 -15.54 -4.76 -10.71
N ASP A 83 -15.73 -5.23 -9.47
CA ASP A 83 -17.03 -5.71 -9.01
C ASP A 83 -18.09 -4.60 -9.12
N ARG A 84 -17.75 -3.38 -8.68
CA ARG A 84 -18.67 -2.23 -8.80
C ARG A 84 -18.98 -1.88 -10.24
N LEU A 85 -18.00 -1.93 -11.16
CA LEU A 85 -18.23 -1.69 -12.59
C LEU A 85 -19.12 -2.78 -13.20
N ALA A 86 -18.97 -4.03 -12.76
CA ALA A 86 -19.82 -5.13 -13.18
C ALA A 86 -21.28 -4.92 -12.73
N ASP A 87 -21.47 -4.50 -11.47
CA ASP A 87 -22.79 -4.15 -10.92
C ASP A 87 -23.44 -3.01 -11.72
N ILE A 88 -22.72 -1.91 -11.96
CA ILE A 88 -23.20 -0.77 -12.78
C ILE A 88 -23.61 -1.23 -14.18
N THR A 89 -22.83 -2.13 -14.80
CA THR A 89 -23.13 -2.67 -16.12
C THR A 89 -24.39 -3.52 -16.08
N GLN A 90 -24.57 -4.34 -15.06
CA GLN A 90 -25.78 -5.17 -14.90
C GLN A 90 -27.01 -4.30 -14.66
N ASP A 91 -26.91 -3.29 -13.77
CA ASP A 91 -27.99 -2.35 -13.50
C ASP A 91 -28.42 -1.58 -14.78
N LEU A 92 -27.43 -1.22 -15.63
CA LEU A 92 -27.71 -0.57 -16.91
C LEU A 92 -28.42 -1.52 -17.90
N LEU A 93 -28.01 -2.78 -17.97
CA LEU A 93 -28.67 -3.80 -18.78
C LEU A 93 -30.12 -4.02 -18.32
N ASP A 94 -30.32 -4.16 -17.01
CA ASP A 94 -31.66 -4.36 -16.42
C ASP A 94 -32.57 -3.14 -16.64
N ALA A 95 -32.03 -1.93 -16.64
CA ALA A 95 -32.74 -0.72 -16.97
C ALA A 95 -33.09 -0.62 -18.48
N ALA A 96 -32.25 -1.18 -19.35
CA ALA A 96 -32.43 -1.13 -20.80
C ALA A 96 -33.38 -2.22 -21.33
N ASP A 97 -33.47 -3.39 -20.67
CA ASP A 97 -34.26 -4.53 -21.12
C ASP A 97 -35.76 -4.24 -21.33
N PRO A 98 -36.48 -3.55 -20.41
CA PRO A 98 -37.87 -3.19 -20.62
C PRO A 98 -38.10 -2.25 -21.83
N LEU A 99 -37.09 -1.42 -22.15
CA LEU A 99 -37.15 -0.49 -23.30
C LEU A 99 -37.06 -1.25 -24.62
N SER A 100 -36.29 -2.32 -24.67
CA SER A 100 -36.09 -3.14 -25.87
C SER A 100 -37.27 -4.06 -26.15
N THR A 101 -37.89 -4.62 -25.09
CA THR A 101 -38.94 -5.66 -25.19
C THR A 101 -40.35 -5.12 -25.28
N GLN A 102 -40.63 -3.98 -24.66
CA GLN A 102 -42.00 -3.42 -24.55
C GLN A 102 -42.25 -2.22 -25.49
N GLY A 103 -41.28 -1.80 -26.28
CA GLY A 103 -41.40 -0.60 -27.11
C GLY A 103 -41.62 0.66 -26.27
N ALA A 104 -41.19 0.64 -25.00
CA ALA A 104 -41.34 1.75 -24.09
C ALA A 104 -40.55 2.96 -24.59
N ASN A 105 -41.14 4.12 -24.53
CA ASN A 105 -40.44 5.36 -24.86
C ASN A 105 -39.40 5.67 -23.77
N TRP A 106 -38.25 6.11 -24.19
CA TRP A 106 -37.24 6.67 -23.29
C TRP A 106 -37.81 7.85 -22.54
N THR A 107 -37.83 7.76 -21.21
CA THR A 107 -38.38 8.80 -20.34
C THR A 107 -37.28 9.63 -19.70
N ALA A 108 -37.63 10.82 -19.18
CA ALA A 108 -36.67 11.62 -18.44
C ALA A 108 -36.14 10.91 -17.19
N ASP A 109 -36.89 9.99 -16.60
CA ASP A 109 -36.43 9.19 -15.45
C ASP A 109 -35.33 8.20 -15.86
N ASN A 110 -35.42 7.61 -17.04
CA ASN A 110 -34.37 6.72 -17.59
C ASN A 110 -33.11 7.50 -17.92
N GLU A 111 -33.23 8.74 -18.39
CA GLU A 111 -32.08 9.62 -18.63
C GLU A 111 -31.39 10.00 -17.31
N ILE A 112 -32.15 10.32 -16.27
CA ILE A 112 -31.58 10.58 -14.94
C ILE A 112 -30.90 9.37 -14.39
N LEU A 113 -31.49 8.19 -14.53
CA LEU A 113 -30.88 6.92 -14.09
C LEU A 113 -29.56 6.64 -14.82
N ALA A 114 -29.54 6.72 -16.13
CA ALA A 114 -28.35 6.53 -16.94
C ALA A 114 -27.24 7.54 -16.59
N ASN A 115 -27.60 8.81 -16.40
CA ASN A 115 -26.65 9.84 -15.97
C ASN A 115 -26.05 9.55 -14.59
N ASN A 116 -26.83 9.03 -13.64
CA ASN A 116 -26.33 8.65 -12.32
C ASN A 116 -25.36 7.45 -12.41
N MET A 117 -25.68 6.46 -13.24
CA MET A 117 -24.80 5.31 -13.47
C MET A 117 -23.49 5.73 -14.13
N LEU A 118 -23.50 6.67 -15.06
CA LEU A 118 -22.28 7.23 -15.67
C LEU A 118 -21.44 8.00 -14.65
N LEU A 119 -22.08 8.74 -13.72
CA LEU A 119 -21.36 9.40 -12.62
C LEU A 119 -20.71 8.40 -11.67
N ASP A 120 -21.40 7.32 -11.34
CA ASP A 120 -20.89 6.24 -10.50
C ASP A 120 -19.70 5.57 -11.20
N ALA A 121 -19.80 5.29 -12.49
CA ALA A 121 -18.71 4.73 -13.27
C ALA A 121 -17.51 5.69 -13.33
N GLU A 122 -17.74 6.98 -13.58
CA GLU A 122 -16.68 8.00 -13.57
C GLU A 122 -15.97 8.08 -12.22
N SER A 123 -16.73 8.11 -11.12
CA SER A 123 -16.20 8.11 -9.77
C SER A 123 -15.36 6.87 -9.49
N ASN A 124 -15.84 5.71 -9.90
CA ASN A 124 -15.17 4.44 -9.72
C ASN A 124 -13.87 4.31 -10.55
N LEU A 125 -13.88 4.80 -11.79
CA LEU A 125 -12.70 4.86 -12.64
C LEU A 125 -11.66 5.88 -12.17
N ASN A 126 -12.08 6.88 -11.39
CA ASN A 126 -11.21 7.92 -10.82
C ASN A 126 -10.81 7.63 -9.35
N ILE A 127 -10.86 6.37 -8.91
CA ILE A 127 -10.39 6.00 -7.56
C ILE A 127 -8.90 6.29 -7.44
N GLU A 128 -8.54 6.99 -6.35
CA GLU A 128 -7.18 7.35 -6.01
C GLU A 128 -6.72 6.61 -4.76
N ILE A 129 -5.52 6.02 -4.78
CA ILE A 129 -4.90 5.33 -3.66
C ILE A 129 -3.46 5.80 -3.52
N GLY A 130 -3.15 6.42 -2.36
CA GLY A 130 -1.79 6.88 -2.08
C GLY A 130 -1.26 7.91 -3.08
N GLY A 131 -2.12 8.81 -3.58
CA GLY A 131 -1.74 9.84 -4.56
C GLY A 131 -1.65 9.33 -6.00
N ARG A 132 -2.21 8.15 -6.31
CA ARG A 132 -2.19 7.55 -7.64
C ARG A 132 -3.57 7.08 -8.05
N TYR A 133 -4.00 7.51 -9.22
CA TYR A 133 -5.23 6.99 -9.84
C TYR A 133 -5.03 5.56 -10.31
N LEU A 134 -5.98 4.70 -9.97
CA LEU A 134 -5.90 3.26 -10.20
C LEU A 134 -5.82 2.91 -11.68
N TYR A 135 -6.59 3.58 -12.52
CA TYR A 135 -6.72 3.32 -13.96
C TYR A 135 -5.94 4.26 -14.87
N ALA A 136 -5.13 5.16 -14.31
CA ALA A 136 -4.40 6.17 -15.09
C ALA A 136 -3.14 5.67 -15.80
N GLY A 137 -2.76 4.41 -15.63
CA GLY A 137 -1.57 3.82 -16.25
C GLY A 137 -0.27 4.54 -15.85
N THR A 138 0.47 5.06 -16.83
CA THR A 138 1.73 5.77 -16.59
C THR A 138 1.54 7.20 -16.09
N ASN A 139 0.40 7.82 -16.38
CA ASN A 139 0.08 9.18 -15.93
C ASN A 139 -0.75 9.19 -14.64
N TYR A 140 -0.28 8.51 -13.64
CA TYR A 140 -0.98 8.18 -12.41
C TYR A 140 -1.40 9.36 -11.53
N THR A 141 -0.93 10.57 -11.81
CA THR A 141 -1.30 11.81 -11.08
C THR A 141 -2.47 12.56 -11.70
N THR A 142 -2.97 12.12 -12.84
CA THR A 142 -4.08 12.77 -13.56
C THR A 142 -5.27 11.82 -13.59
N ALA A 143 -6.45 12.34 -13.31
CA ALA A 143 -7.68 11.56 -13.39
C ALA A 143 -7.84 10.94 -14.80
N PRO A 144 -8.03 9.62 -14.91
CA PRO A 144 -8.09 8.94 -16.20
C PRO A 144 -9.36 9.28 -17.00
N VAL A 145 -10.42 9.67 -16.30
CA VAL A 145 -11.71 9.93 -16.95
C VAL A 145 -12.23 11.31 -16.53
N ASN A 146 -12.61 12.11 -17.52
CA ASN A 146 -13.26 13.39 -17.30
C ASN A 146 -14.61 13.41 -18.01
N ASN A 147 -15.67 13.59 -17.24
CA ASN A 147 -17.00 13.91 -17.74
C ASN A 147 -17.58 12.90 -18.73
N LEU A 148 -17.81 11.65 -18.26
CA LEU A 148 -18.45 10.59 -19.06
C LEU A 148 -19.81 10.99 -19.64
N ARG A 149 -20.52 11.94 -19.03
CA ARG A 149 -21.81 12.45 -19.52
C ARG A 149 -21.69 13.29 -20.77
N ASN A 150 -20.51 13.87 -21.03
CA ASN A 150 -20.24 14.67 -22.24
C ASN A 150 -19.47 13.87 -23.31
N LEU A 151 -19.36 12.56 -23.13
CA LEU A 151 -18.96 11.74 -24.26
C LEU A 151 -20.03 11.94 -25.34
N ASP A 152 -19.63 12.58 -26.42
CA ASP A 152 -20.40 12.61 -27.68
C ASP A 152 -20.55 11.18 -28.22
N ILE A 153 -21.25 10.34 -27.47
CA ILE A 153 -21.75 9.05 -27.97
C ILE A 153 -22.89 9.37 -28.91
N TYR A 154 -22.59 10.28 -29.83
CA TYR A 154 -23.60 10.70 -30.73
C TYR A 154 -23.70 9.84 -31.93
N PRO A 155 -24.91 9.75 -32.25
CA PRO A 155 -25.53 8.98 -33.31
C PRO A 155 -25.18 9.46 -34.71
N THR A 156 -24.01 10.00 -34.95
CA THR A 156 -23.49 10.09 -36.32
C THR A 156 -23.44 8.70 -36.96
N THR A 157 -23.22 7.67 -36.15
CA THR A 157 -23.32 6.25 -36.59
C THR A 157 -24.77 5.77 -36.66
N LEU A 158 -25.66 6.18 -35.75
CA LEU A 158 -27.07 5.83 -35.83
C LEU A 158 -27.79 6.60 -36.95
N SER A 159 -27.52 7.88 -37.15
CA SER A 159 -28.01 8.62 -38.31
C SER A 159 -27.47 8.06 -39.62
N ALA A 160 -26.22 7.63 -39.67
CA ALA A 160 -25.66 6.95 -40.84
C ALA A 160 -26.29 5.58 -41.10
N ILE A 161 -26.58 4.82 -40.03
CA ILE A 161 -27.26 3.51 -40.13
C ILE A 161 -28.72 3.69 -40.54
N VAL A 162 -29.43 4.67 -39.98
CA VAL A 162 -30.82 4.96 -40.37
C VAL A 162 -30.90 5.51 -41.81
N LEU A 163 -29.95 6.32 -42.25
CA LEU A 163 -29.84 6.74 -43.63
C LEU A 163 -29.48 5.59 -44.57
N PHE A 164 -28.65 4.64 -44.14
CA PHE A 164 -28.29 3.46 -44.94
C PHE A 164 -29.42 2.43 -45.04
N LEU A 165 -30.22 2.28 -43.98
CA LEU A 165 -31.41 1.40 -43.99
C LEU A 165 -32.66 2.05 -44.64
N GLY A 166 -32.69 3.36 -44.76
CA GLY A 166 -33.76 4.08 -45.47
C GLY A 166 -33.58 4.21 -46.96
N LEU A 167 -32.50 3.67 -47.52
CA LEU A 167 -32.17 3.71 -48.94
C LEU A 167 -32.28 2.33 -49.64
N ILE A 168 -32.88 1.35 -48.97
CA ILE A 168 -33.34 0.07 -49.52
C ILE A 168 -34.86 -0.01 -49.34
#